data_845c9cd591c71b7afbe3791c8d29ab6f
#
_entry.id   845c9cd591c71b7afbe3791c8d29ab6f
#
_cell.length_a   1.000
_cell.length_b   1.000
_cell.length_c   1.000
_cell.angle_alpha   90.00
_cell.angle_beta   90.00
_cell.angle_gamma   90.00
#
_symmetry.space_group_name_H-M   'P 1'
#
loop_
_entity.id
_entity.type
_entity.pdbx_description
1 polymer ?
#
loop_
_entity_poly.entity_id
_entity_poly.type
_entity_poly.pdbx_seq_one_letter_code
_entity_poly.pdbx_strand_id
1 'polypeptide(L)'
;MIAKKIIGFIGITRLDKPIGIYLLLWPALIALFISTEASIYYSFLIIVIVGSILVRSTGCVINDIFDMEFDKKVERTKDRPLASGQLSKQEAYFIFLLLSLSCLFLVSDLERQPQLVCLFFAFLIVFYPLTKRFLKIPQVFLGVTFGASIPIVFSMNGKLFDTSMWVLYLANFCWIIAYDSFYAMSDYDDCLLYTSPSPRDRY
;
A
#
# COMPACT_ATOMS: atom_id res chain seq x y z
N MET A 1 11.79 26.94 -6.06
CA MET A 1 12.17 25.89 -5.07
C MET A 1 10.95 25.18 -4.50
N ILE A 2 9.95 25.90 -3.98
CA ILE A 2 8.72 25.31 -3.37
C ILE A 2 7.93 24.44 -4.36
N ALA A 3 7.67 24.92 -5.57
CA ALA A 3 6.95 24.13 -6.60
C ALA A 3 7.60 22.77 -6.91
N LYS A 4 8.94 22.71 -6.95
CA LYS A 4 9.67 21.46 -7.15
C LYS A 4 9.46 20.47 -6.00
N LYS A 5 9.37 20.97 -4.76
CA LYS A 5 9.11 20.15 -3.58
C LYS A 5 7.68 19.62 -3.53
N ILE A 6 6.70 20.43 -3.96
CA ILE A 6 5.29 19.99 -4.06
C ILE A 6 5.17 18.87 -5.11
N ILE A 7 5.78 19.03 -6.28
CA ILE A 7 5.79 17.99 -7.32
C ILE A 7 6.47 16.71 -6.78
N GLY A 8 7.59 16.87 -6.06
CA GLY A 8 8.27 15.74 -5.41
C GLY A 8 7.38 15.02 -4.38
N PHE A 9 6.64 15.77 -3.58
CA PHE A 9 5.68 15.20 -2.61
C PHE A 9 4.58 14.41 -3.33
N ILE A 10 3.94 14.99 -4.35
CA ILE A 10 2.89 14.32 -5.13
C ILE A 10 3.44 13.04 -5.78
N GLY A 11 4.66 13.10 -6.33
CA GLY A 11 5.29 11.96 -6.98
C GLY A 11 5.68 10.83 -6.00
N ILE A 12 6.24 11.12 -4.81
CA ILE A 12 6.63 10.09 -3.85
C ILE A 12 5.41 9.43 -3.18
N THR A 13 4.32 10.18 -3.01
CA THR A 13 3.04 9.67 -2.47
C THR A 13 2.17 8.97 -3.52
N ARG A 14 2.55 9.05 -4.81
CA ARG A 14 1.80 8.50 -5.95
C ARG A 14 0.38 9.08 -6.11
N LEU A 15 0.14 10.31 -5.65
CA LEU A 15 -1.14 10.99 -5.84
C LEU A 15 -1.41 11.34 -7.32
N ASP A 16 -0.36 11.46 -8.12
CA ASP A 16 -0.40 11.60 -9.58
C ASP A 16 -0.82 10.33 -10.31
N LYS A 17 -0.70 9.15 -9.66
CA LYS A 17 -1.02 7.83 -10.22
C LYS A 17 -1.94 7.03 -9.28
N PRO A 18 -3.23 7.40 -9.21
CA PRO A 18 -4.12 6.95 -8.13
C PRO A 18 -4.57 5.47 -8.24
N ILE A 19 -4.15 4.73 -9.28
CA ILE A 19 -4.55 3.33 -9.48
C ILE A 19 -4.30 2.46 -8.24
N GLY A 20 -3.16 2.66 -7.56
CA GLY A 20 -2.86 1.92 -6.34
C GLY A 20 -3.75 2.30 -5.16
N ILE A 21 -4.29 3.52 -5.12
CA ILE A 21 -5.30 3.95 -4.13
C ILE A 21 -6.61 3.20 -4.42
N TYR A 22 -7.04 3.15 -5.67
CA TYR A 22 -8.27 2.44 -6.05
C TYR A 22 -8.21 0.95 -5.75
N LEU A 23 -7.04 0.31 -5.92
CA LEU A 23 -6.85 -1.11 -5.58
C LEU A 23 -7.04 -1.40 -4.08
N LEU A 24 -6.83 -0.43 -3.19
CA LEU A 24 -7.16 -0.54 -1.77
C LEU A 24 -8.59 -0.11 -1.47
N LEU A 25 -9.04 0.97 -2.11
CA LEU A 25 -10.30 1.63 -1.80
C LEU A 25 -11.52 0.78 -2.21
N TRP A 26 -11.51 0.20 -3.41
CA TRP A 26 -12.65 -0.60 -3.87
C TRP A 26 -12.95 -1.80 -2.99
N PRO A 27 -11.97 -2.67 -2.64
CA PRO A 27 -12.20 -3.75 -1.68
C PRO A 27 -12.68 -3.27 -0.32
N ALA A 28 -12.16 -2.12 0.16
CA ALA A 28 -12.58 -1.53 1.43
C ALA A 28 -14.03 -1.04 1.39
N LEU A 29 -14.48 -0.41 0.29
CA LEU A 29 -15.86 0.02 0.11
C LEU A 29 -16.82 -1.18 0.00
N ILE A 30 -16.44 -2.24 -0.70
CA ILE A 30 -17.20 -3.49 -0.76
C ILE A 30 -17.31 -4.12 0.63
N ALA A 31 -16.19 -4.18 1.38
CA ALA A 31 -16.17 -4.65 2.76
C ALA A 31 -17.08 -3.83 3.67
N LEU A 32 -17.07 -2.49 3.52
CA LEU A 32 -17.92 -1.59 4.28
C LEU A 32 -19.41 -1.86 3.97
N PHE A 33 -19.75 -1.99 2.70
CA PHE A 33 -21.13 -2.28 2.28
C PHE A 33 -21.65 -3.61 2.83
N ILE A 34 -20.84 -4.67 2.75
CA ILE A 34 -21.21 -6.00 3.23
C ILE A 34 -21.27 -6.03 4.77
N SER A 35 -20.28 -5.48 5.46
CA SER A 35 -20.19 -5.55 6.92
C SER A 35 -21.26 -4.72 7.64
N THR A 36 -21.76 -3.65 7.02
CA THR A 36 -22.83 -2.77 7.56
C THR A 36 -24.22 -3.16 7.08
N GLU A 37 -24.35 -4.21 6.26
CA GLU A 37 -25.65 -4.61 5.67
C GLU A 37 -26.33 -3.43 4.95
N ALA A 38 -25.54 -2.68 4.19
CA ALA A 38 -25.89 -1.46 3.46
C ALA A 38 -26.26 -0.24 4.34
N SER A 39 -26.18 -0.32 5.67
CA SER A 39 -26.42 0.80 6.59
C SER A 39 -25.12 1.53 6.92
N ILE A 40 -24.55 2.24 5.94
CA ILE A 40 -23.22 2.85 6.03
C ILE A 40 -23.23 4.09 6.94
N TYR A 41 -22.38 4.08 7.98
CA TYR A 41 -22.09 5.28 8.77
C TYR A 41 -21.10 6.20 8.02
N TYR A 42 -21.43 7.48 7.89
CA TYR A 42 -20.58 8.46 7.19
C TYR A 42 -19.18 8.57 7.78
N SER A 43 -19.02 8.44 9.10
CA SER A 43 -17.71 8.42 9.76
C SER A 43 -16.82 7.29 9.26
N PHE A 44 -17.37 6.08 9.12
CA PHE A 44 -16.63 4.93 8.61
C PHE A 44 -16.28 5.08 7.14
N LEU A 45 -17.18 5.66 6.34
CA LEU A 45 -16.91 5.95 4.94
C LEU A 45 -15.72 6.92 4.79
N ILE A 46 -15.68 7.99 5.59
CA ILE A 46 -14.57 8.96 5.60
C ILE A 46 -13.27 8.27 6.00
N ILE A 47 -13.29 7.46 7.08
CA ILE A 47 -12.11 6.70 7.53
C ILE A 47 -11.59 5.77 6.43
N VAL A 48 -12.47 5.07 5.72
CA VAL A 48 -12.10 4.16 4.63
C VAL A 48 -11.47 4.91 3.46
N ILE A 49 -12.06 6.01 3.03
CA ILE A 49 -11.53 6.81 1.90
C ILE A 49 -10.19 7.44 2.26
N VAL A 50 -10.14 8.19 3.36
CA VAL A 50 -8.93 8.90 3.79
C VAL A 50 -7.84 7.89 4.19
N GLY A 51 -8.20 6.82 4.90
CA GLY A 51 -7.28 5.75 5.28
C GLY A 51 -6.64 5.06 4.08
N SER A 52 -7.41 4.76 3.02
CA SER A 52 -6.87 4.16 1.80
C SER A 52 -5.83 5.05 1.13
N ILE A 53 -6.08 6.37 1.07
CA ILE A 53 -5.14 7.34 0.52
C ILE A 53 -3.87 7.41 1.37
N LEU A 54 -4.01 7.57 2.69
CA LEU A 54 -2.88 7.70 3.61
C LEU A 54 -2.02 6.46 3.64
N VAL A 55 -2.63 5.27 3.81
CA VAL A 55 -1.90 3.99 3.89
C VAL A 55 -1.17 3.69 2.58
N ARG A 56 -1.83 3.93 1.43
CA ARG A 56 -1.17 3.76 0.13
C ARG A 56 0.01 4.70 -0.03
N SER A 57 -0.15 5.98 0.30
CA SER A 57 0.91 6.98 0.22
C SER A 57 2.07 6.63 1.15
N THR A 58 1.79 6.26 2.40
CA THR A 58 2.80 5.82 3.37
C THR A 58 3.58 4.60 2.86
N GLY A 59 2.87 3.60 2.32
CA GLY A 59 3.48 2.41 1.72
C GLY A 59 4.38 2.73 0.52
N CYS A 60 4.01 3.71 -0.31
CA CYS A 60 4.85 4.16 -1.42
C CYS A 60 6.13 4.84 -0.94
N VAL A 61 6.02 5.74 0.04
CA VAL A 61 7.18 6.47 0.58
C VAL A 61 8.18 5.52 1.21
N ILE A 62 7.74 4.59 2.07
CA ILE A 62 8.65 3.63 2.71
C ILE A 62 9.30 2.69 1.68
N ASN A 63 8.55 2.25 0.68
CA ASN A 63 9.09 1.44 -0.41
C ASN A 63 10.18 2.21 -1.20
N ASP A 64 9.94 3.47 -1.58
CA ASP A 64 10.93 4.28 -2.31
C ASP A 64 12.18 4.56 -1.46
N ILE A 65 12.06 4.69 -0.13
CA ILE A 65 13.20 4.83 0.79
C ILE A 65 14.08 3.58 0.76
N PHE A 66 13.49 2.40 0.81
CA PHE A 66 14.24 1.14 0.77
C PHE A 66 14.81 0.82 -0.61
N ASP A 67 14.10 1.17 -1.69
CA ASP A 67 14.47 0.84 -3.06
C ASP A 67 15.33 1.94 -3.72
N MET A 68 15.66 3.05 -3.05
CA MET A 68 16.30 4.24 -3.63
C MET A 68 17.53 3.92 -4.49
N GLU A 69 18.45 3.07 -4.03
CA GLU A 69 19.68 2.75 -4.76
C GLU A 69 19.44 1.81 -5.95
N PHE A 70 18.39 0.99 -5.88
CA PHE A 70 17.99 0.12 -6.99
C PHE A 70 17.22 0.91 -8.04
N ASP A 71 16.33 1.80 -7.62
CA ASP A 71 15.51 2.63 -8.51
C ASP A 71 16.37 3.53 -9.43
N LYS A 72 17.53 3.98 -8.98
CA LYS A 72 18.50 4.74 -9.81
C LYS A 72 19.01 3.96 -11.01
N LYS A 73 19.01 2.63 -10.96
CA LYS A 73 19.58 1.75 -11.99
C LYS A 73 18.54 1.23 -12.98
N VAL A 74 17.26 1.41 -12.71
CA VAL A 74 16.15 0.92 -13.51
C VAL A 74 15.53 2.05 -14.31
N GLU A 75 15.44 1.91 -15.65
CA GLU A 75 14.97 2.95 -16.56
C GLU A 75 13.61 3.54 -16.16
N ARG A 76 12.64 2.67 -15.79
CA ARG A 76 11.31 3.06 -15.40
C ARG A 76 11.23 3.82 -14.06
N THR A 77 12.21 3.66 -13.17
CA THR A 77 12.16 4.19 -11.81
C THR A 77 13.23 5.24 -11.50
N LYS A 78 14.20 5.45 -12.37
CA LYS A 78 15.28 6.43 -12.19
C LYS A 78 14.79 7.87 -11.96
N ASP A 79 13.62 8.21 -12.55
CA ASP A 79 13.00 9.53 -12.44
C ASP A 79 12.12 9.71 -11.19
N ARG A 80 12.03 8.70 -10.31
CA ARG A 80 11.33 8.84 -9.05
C ARG A 80 11.94 9.95 -8.21
N PRO A 81 11.14 10.70 -7.42
CA PRO A 81 11.61 11.88 -6.69
C PRO A 81 12.81 11.63 -5.79
N LEU A 82 12.92 10.45 -5.20
CA LEU A 82 14.03 10.10 -4.31
C LEU A 82 15.26 9.59 -5.12
N ALA A 83 15.03 8.79 -6.14
CA ALA A 83 16.09 8.26 -7.01
C ALA A 83 16.77 9.37 -7.83
N SER A 84 15.99 10.32 -8.37
CA SER A 84 16.46 11.48 -9.14
C SER A 84 17.06 12.60 -8.29
N GLY A 85 16.98 12.52 -6.95
CA GLY A 85 17.44 13.57 -6.04
C GLY A 85 16.54 14.81 -5.98
N GLN A 86 15.30 14.74 -6.48
CA GLN A 86 14.30 15.81 -6.34
C GLN A 86 13.90 16.02 -4.88
N LEU A 87 13.83 14.93 -4.10
CA LEU A 87 13.70 14.91 -2.65
C LEU A 87 14.94 14.30 -2.01
N SER A 88 15.35 14.84 -0.88
CA SER A 88 16.38 14.23 -0.04
C SER A 88 15.81 13.08 0.78
N LYS A 89 16.68 12.19 1.24
CA LYS A 89 16.31 11.07 2.11
C LYS A 89 15.68 11.55 3.42
N GLN A 90 16.15 12.66 3.98
CA GLN A 90 15.59 13.26 5.20
C GLN A 90 14.17 13.76 4.99
N GLU A 91 13.88 14.40 3.84
CA GLU A 91 12.53 14.85 3.50
C GLU A 91 11.59 13.65 3.32
N ALA A 92 12.06 12.57 2.70
CA ALA A 92 11.26 11.34 2.56
C ALA A 92 10.92 10.72 3.93
N TYR A 93 11.87 10.66 4.86
CA TYR A 93 11.61 10.21 6.24
C TYR A 93 10.62 11.11 6.97
N PHE A 94 10.73 12.42 6.79
CA PHE A 94 9.79 13.38 7.39
C PHE A 94 8.37 13.17 6.83
N ILE A 95 8.22 13.00 5.51
CA ILE A 95 6.94 12.70 4.86
C ILE A 95 6.37 11.38 5.38
N PHE A 96 7.20 10.34 5.48
CA PHE A 96 6.79 9.05 6.04
C PHE A 96 6.26 9.17 7.46
N LEU A 97 6.98 9.89 8.32
CA LEU A 97 6.57 10.12 9.71
C LEU A 97 5.25 10.87 9.78
N LEU A 98 5.10 11.95 9.01
CA LEU A 98 3.87 12.75 8.97
C LEU A 98 2.67 11.91 8.54
N LEU A 99 2.80 11.14 7.45
CA LEU A 99 1.73 10.27 6.96
C LEU A 99 1.40 9.15 7.96
N SER A 100 2.42 8.56 8.60
CA SER A 100 2.22 7.53 9.63
C SER A 100 1.48 8.06 10.85
N LEU A 101 1.84 9.26 11.33
CA LEU A 101 1.13 9.93 12.42
C LEU A 101 -0.32 10.27 12.02
N SER A 102 -0.55 10.69 10.77
CA SER A 102 -1.90 10.92 10.25
C SER A 102 -2.74 9.64 10.22
N CYS A 103 -2.13 8.50 9.85
CA CYS A 103 -2.81 7.20 9.94
C CYS A 103 -3.17 6.84 11.38
N LEU A 104 -2.24 7.01 12.33
CA LEU A 104 -2.49 6.73 13.75
C LEU A 104 -3.59 7.63 14.30
N PHE A 105 -3.57 8.92 13.96
CA PHE A 105 -4.61 9.86 14.37
C PHE A 105 -5.98 9.46 13.81
N LEU A 106 -6.04 9.06 12.54
CA LEU A 106 -7.30 8.64 11.90
C LEU A 106 -7.96 7.45 12.59
N VAL A 107 -7.18 6.53 13.16
CA VAL A 107 -7.70 5.31 13.82
C VAL A 107 -7.77 5.44 15.34
N SER A 108 -7.37 6.58 15.91
CA SER A 108 -7.28 6.77 17.36
C SER A 108 -8.63 6.65 18.09
N ASP A 109 -9.71 7.06 17.43
CA ASP A 109 -11.08 7.02 17.98
C ASP A 109 -11.82 5.71 17.70
N LEU A 110 -11.19 4.77 16.96
CA LEU A 110 -11.75 3.45 16.74
C LEU A 110 -11.66 2.60 18.01
N GLU A 111 -12.51 1.57 18.10
CA GLU A 111 -12.41 0.57 19.15
C GLU A 111 -11.06 -0.17 19.11
N ARG A 112 -10.72 -0.83 20.21
CA ARG A 112 -9.42 -1.52 20.37
C ARG A 112 -9.17 -2.60 19.30
N GLN A 113 -10.21 -3.34 18.90
CA GLN A 113 -10.07 -4.44 17.94
C GLN A 113 -9.60 -3.93 16.56
N PRO A 114 -10.27 -2.96 15.89
CA PRO A 114 -9.77 -2.41 14.63
C PRO A 114 -8.40 -1.73 14.77
N GLN A 115 -8.09 -1.09 15.91
CA GLN A 115 -6.76 -0.53 16.15
C GLN A 115 -5.66 -1.60 16.11
N LEU A 116 -5.87 -2.75 16.76
CA LEU A 116 -4.93 -3.86 16.75
C LEU A 116 -4.76 -4.47 15.35
N VAL A 117 -5.85 -4.60 14.60
CA VAL A 117 -5.81 -5.07 13.21
C VAL A 117 -5.02 -4.10 12.33
N CYS A 118 -5.25 -2.78 12.49
CA CYS A 118 -4.48 -1.75 11.78
C CYS A 118 -2.98 -1.82 12.10
N LEU A 119 -2.61 -1.97 13.38
CA LEU A 119 -1.20 -2.09 13.80
C LEU A 119 -0.54 -3.34 13.24
N PHE A 120 -1.24 -4.47 13.24
CA PHE A 120 -0.75 -5.71 12.64
C PHE A 120 -0.43 -5.53 11.15
N PHE A 121 -1.35 -4.97 10.37
CA PHE A 121 -1.12 -4.75 8.95
C PHE A 121 -0.11 -3.63 8.67
N ALA A 122 -0.06 -2.59 9.50
CA ALA A 122 0.97 -1.56 9.40
C ALA A 122 2.38 -2.15 9.53
N PHE A 123 2.57 -3.06 10.49
CA PHE A 123 3.81 -3.82 10.64
C PHE A 123 4.14 -4.60 9.35
N LEU A 124 3.20 -5.35 8.78
CA LEU A 124 3.42 -6.10 7.55
C LEU A 124 3.77 -5.18 6.36
N ILE A 125 3.11 -4.02 6.23
CA ILE A 125 3.36 -3.04 5.16
C ILE A 125 4.78 -2.46 5.26
N VAL A 126 5.24 -2.14 6.47
CA VAL A 126 6.60 -1.63 6.69
C VAL A 126 7.66 -2.68 6.39
N PHE A 127 7.37 -3.95 6.70
CA PHE A 127 8.29 -5.07 6.43
C PHE A 127 8.26 -5.54 4.96
N TYR A 128 7.23 -5.23 4.21
CA TYR A 128 7.08 -5.65 2.81
C TYR A 128 8.31 -5.36 1.92
N PRO A 129 8.93 -4.17 1.94
CA PRO A 129 10.11 -3.90 1.12
C PRO A 129 11.30 -4.81 1.43
N LEU A 130 11.40 -5.25 2.69
CA LEU A 130 12.46 -6.18 3.11
C LEU A 130 12.17 -7.60 2.62
N THR A 131 10.90 -8.04 2.65
CA THR A 131 10.51 -9.40 2.25
C THR A 131 10.82 -9.71 0.79
N LYS A 132 10.78 -8.70 -0.09
CA LYS A 132 11.17 -8.84 -1.51
C LYS A 132 12.58 -9.40 -1.70
N ARG A 133 13.47 -9.22 -0.72
CA ARG A 133 14.87 -9.66 -0.79
C ARG A 133 15.07 -11.14 -0.41
N PHE A 134 14.09 -11.72 0.27
CA PHE A 134 14.18 -13.09 0.82
C PHE A 134 13.14 -14.05 0.26
N LEU A 135 11.98 -13.51 -0.17
CA LEU A 135 10.89 -14.33 -0.69
C LEU A 135 11.03 -14.54 -2.20
N LYS A 136 10.91 -15.79 -2.63
CA LYS A 136 10.90 -16.16 -4.06
C LYS A 136 9.63 -15.69 -4.79
N ILE A 137 8.54 -15.48 -4.05
CA ILE A 137 7.22 -15.08 -4.59
C ILE A 137 6.71 -13.88 -3.76
N PRO A 138 7.24 -12.66 -4.00
CA PRO A 138 6.84 -11.46 -3.26
C PRO A 138 5.38 -11.07 -3.48
N GLN A 139 4.76 -11.51 -4.59
CA GLN A 139 3.36 -11.28 -4.93
C GLN A 139 2.39 -11.80 -3.86
N VAL A 140 2.72 -12.92 -3.22
CA VAL A 140 1.91 -13.50 -2.13
C VAL A 140 1.87 -12.55 -0.93
N PHE A 141 3.02 -12.00 -0.53
CA PHE A 141 3.06 -11.05 0.57
C PHE A 141 2.37 -9.73 0.22
N LEU A 142 2.49 -9.30 -1.04
CA LEU A 142 1.75 -8.15 -1.55
C LEU A 142 0.24 -8.37 -1.47
N GLY A 143 -0.25 -9.55 -1.89
CA GLY A 143 -1.66 -9.91 -1.80
C GLY A 143 -2.20 -9.85 -0.37
N VAL A 144 -1.43 -10.35 0.60
CA VAL A 144 -1.77 -10.26 2.03
C VAL A 144 -1.88 -8.80 2.48
N THR A 145 -0.88 -7.98 2.17
CA THR A 145 -0.83 -6.58 2.66
C THR A 145 -1.85 -5.67 1.97
N PHE A 146 -2.11 -5.85 0.67
CA PHE A 146 -3.14 -5.10 -0.04
C PHE A 146 -4.56 -5.50 0.34
N GLY A 147 -4.76 -6.74 0.82
CA GLY A 147 -6.02 -7.18 1.38
C GLY A 147 -6.36 -6.58 2.75
N ALA A 148 -5.42 -5.89 3.41
CA ALA A 148 -5.55 -5.37 4.77
C ALA A 148 -6.82 -4.55 5.04
N SER A 149 -7.29 -3.80 4.06
CA SER A 149 -8.49 -2.96 4.19
C SER A 149 -9.74 -3.75 4.53
N ILE A 150 -9.84 -5.01 4.09
CA ILE A 150 -11.02 -5.86 4.30
C ILE A 150 -11.18 -6.22 5.79
N PRO A 151 -10.21 -6.92 6.45
CA PRO A 151 -10.33 -7.25 7.87
C PRO A 151 -10.38 -6.00 8.77
N ILE A 152 -9.74 -4.89 8.39
CA ILE A 152 -9.85 -3.63 9.12
C ILE A 152 -11.29 -3.15 9.12
N VAL A 153 -11.94 -3.07 7.96
CA VAL A 153 -13.32 -2.59 7.83
C VAL A 153 -14.32 -3.53 8.52
N PHE A 154 -14.17 -4.83 8.37
CA PHE A 154 -15.02 -5.80 9.09
C PHE A 154 -14.86 -5.70 10.61
N SER A 155 -13.61 -5.46 11.10
CA SER A 155 -13.38 -5.27 12.54
C SER A 155 -14.03 -4.00 13.08
N MET A 156 -14.12 -2.91 12.28
CA MET A 156 -14.84 -1.68 12.65
C MET A 156 -16.34 -1.93 12.91
N ASN A 157 -16.90 -2.99 12.34
CA ASN A 157 -18.30 -3.39 12.51
C ASN A 157 -18.46 -4.64 13.41
N GLY A 158 -17.42 -5.02 14.16
CA GLY A 158 -17.46 -6.18 15.05
C GLY A 158 -17.56 -7.54 14.36
N LYS A 159 -17.32 -7.61 13.05
CA LYS A 159 -17.50 -8.81 12.20
C LYS A 159 -16.17 -9.39 11.68
N LEU A 160 -15.06 -9.24 12.41
CA LEU A 160 -13.71 -9.62 11.96
C LEU A 160 -13.60 -11.09 11.50
N PHE A 161 -14.36 -12.00 12.09
CA PHE A 161 -14.30 -13.43 11.78
C PHE A 161 -15.50 -13.93 10.97
N ASP A 162 -16.26 -13.02 10.37
CA ASP A 162 -17.39 -13.38 9.51
C ASP A 162 -16.92 -14.13 8.26
N THR A 163 -17.72 -15.10 7.79
CA THR A 163 -17.41 -15.89 6.58
C THR A 163 -17.27 -14.99 5.36
N SER A 164 -18.10 -13.96 5.22
CA SER A 164 -18.05 -13.02 4.10
C SER A 164 -16.75 -12.22 4.06
N MET A 165 -16.18 -11.89 5.24
CA MET A 165 -14.84 -11.27 5.34
C MET A 165 -13.78 -12.18 4.70
N TRP A 166 -13.75 -13.47 5.07
CA TRP A 166 -12.74 -14.40 4.55
C TRP A 166 -12.91 -14.65 3.05
N VAL A 167 -14.13 -14.79 2.56
CA VAL A 167 -14.40 -14.96 1.12
C VAL A 167 -13.94 -13.73 0.34
N LEU A 168 -14.28 -12.52 0.79
CA LEU A 168 -13.86 -11.28 0.13
C LEU A 168 -12.34 -11.10 0.19
N TYR A 169 -11.74 -11.40 1.35
CA TYR A 169 -10.28 -11.30 1.52
C TYR A 169 -9.53 -12.25 0.57
N LEU A 170 -9.98 -13.49 0.46
CA LEU A 170 -9.38 -14.49 -0.44
C LEU A 170 -9.56 -14.09 -1.91
N ALA A 171 -10.74 -13.63 -2.29
CA ALA A 171 -11.00 -13.14 -3.64
C ALA A 171 -10.08 -11.96 -4.01
N ASN A 172 -9.95 -10.99 -3.10
CA ASN A 172 -9.04 -9.87 -3.28
C ASN A 172 -7.57 -10.31 -3.32
N PHE A 173 -7.17 -11.25 -2.49
CA PHE A 173 -5.83 -11.83 -2.49
C PHE A 173 -5.48 -12.43 -3.85
N CYS A 174 -6.35 -13.26 -4.42
CA CYS A 174 -6.16 -13.83 -5.76
C CYS A 174 -6.10 -12.75 -6.84
N TRP A 175 -6.98 -11.74 -6.73
CA TRP A 175 -6.98 -10.59 -7.65
C TRP A 175 -5.66 -9.83 -7.64
N ILE A 176 -5.11 -9.52 -6.46
CA ILE A 176 -3.85 -8.78 -6.34
C ILE A 176 -2.66 -9.60 -6.86
N ILE A 177 -2.63 -10.91 -6.61
CA ILE A 177 -1.59 -11.78 -7.19
C ILE A 177 -1.66 -11.77 -8.71
N ALA A 178 -2.85 -11.91 -9.30
CA ALA A 178 -3.03 -11.85 -10.73
C ALA A 178 -2.61 -10.49 -11.30
N TYR A 179 -3.06 -9.40 -10.69
CA TYR A 179 -2.72 -8.03 -11.09
C TYR A 179 -1.20 -7.79 -11.07
N ASP A 180 -0.53 -8.15 -9.97
CA ASP A 180 0.92 -7.94 -9.84
C ASP A 180 1.72 -8.85 -10.78
N SER A 181 1.23 -10.05 -11.05
CA SER A 181 1.84 -10.96 -12.04
C SER A 181 1.77 -10.38 -13.46
N PHE A 182 0.62 -9.85 -13.87
CA PHE A 182 0.50 -9.16 -15.17
C PHE A 182 1.34 -7.90 -15.23
N TYR A 183 1.41 -7.15 -14.13
CA TYR A 183 2.26 -5.96 -14.05
C TYR A 183 3.74 -6.31 -14.16
N ALA A 184 4.17 -7.40 -13.53
CA ALA A 184 5.53 -7.92 -13.66
C ALA A 184 5.85 -8.38 -15.09
N MET A 185 4.89 -8.93 -15.82
CA MET A 185 5.06 -9.29 -17.23
C MET A 185 5.26 -8.07 -18.13
N SER A 186 4.67 -6.92 -17.81
CA SER A 186 4.88 -5.68 -18.58
C SER A 186 6.28 -5.11 -18.43
N ASP A 187 7.00 -5.48 -17.37
CA ASP A 187 8.40 -5.08 -17.13
C ASP A 187 9.41 -6.08 -17.75
N TYR A 188 8.94 -7.06 -18.55
CA TYR A 188 9.78 -8.14 -19.09
C TYR A 188 10.93 -7.62 -19.98
N ASP A 189 10.67 -6.59 -20.78
CA ASP A 189 11.67 -6.02 -21.71
C ASP A 189 12.77 -5.25 -20.98
N ASP A 190 12.48 -4.68 -19.81
CA ASP A 190 13.47 -4.05 -18.93
C ASP A 190 14.33 -5.07 -18.17
N CYS A 191 13.94 -6.35 -18.24
CA CYS A 191 14.51 -7.44 -17.46
C CYS A 191 14.90 -8.59 -18.38
N LEU A 192 16.10 -8.52 -18.92
CA LEU A 192 16.68 -9.55 -19.78
C LEU A 192 16.75 -10.97 -19.17
N LEU A 193 16.23 -11.18 -17.97
CA LEU A 193 16.25 -12.45 -17.23
C LEU A 193 15.09 -12.57 -16.25
N TYR A 194 13.84 -12.47 -16.73
CA TYR A 194 12.71 -12.77 -15.87
C TYR A 194 12.47 -14.27 -15.74
N THR A 195 13.11 -14.83 -14.75
CA THR A 195 12.51 -15.89 -13.97
C THR A 195 12.24 -15.24 -12.62
N SER A 196 10.96 -15.00 -12.24
CA SER A 196 10.65 -14.45 -10.90
C SER A 196 11.76 -14.75 -9.89
N PRO A 197 12.49 -13.79 -9.41
CA PRO A 197 12.12 -12.52 -8.82
C PRO A 197 12.43 -11.29 -9.69
N SER A 198 11.76 -10.16 -9.37
CA SER A 198 11.94 -8.85 -9.99
C SER A 198 13.41 -8.47 -10.20
N PRO A 199 13.79 -7.68 -11.25
CA PRO A 199 15.16 -7.16 -11.41
C PRO A 199 15.69 -6.42 -10.18
N ARG A 200 14.78 -5.88 -9.35
CA ARG A 200 15.13 -5.27 -8.07
C ARG A 200 15.69 -6.26 -7.05
N ASP A 201 15.45 -7.55 -7.25
CA ASP A 201 15.77 -8.61 -6.30
C ASP A 201 17.08 -9.33 -6.66
N ARG A 202 17.79 -8.87 -7.71
CA ARG A 202 19.02 -9.51 -8.20
C ARG A 202 20.34 -8.85 -7.77
N TYR A 203 20.28 -7.76 -7.01
CA TYR A 203 21.47 -7.07 -6.56
C TYR A 203 21.60 -7.01 -5.06
#